data_e2844a6ecc1e4911d63716bcb98a74ec
#
_entry.id   e2844a6ecc1e4911d63716bcb98a74ec
#
_cell.length_a   1.000
_cell.length_b   1.000
_cell.length_c   1.000
_cell.angle_alpha   90.00
_cell.angle_beta   90.00
_cell.angle_gamma   90.00
#
_symmetry.space_group_name_H-M   'P 1'
#
loop_
_entity.id
_entity.type
_entity.pdbx_description
1 polymer ?
#
loop_
_entity_poly.entity_id
_entity_poly.type
_entity_poly.pdbx_seq_one_letter_code
_entity_poly.pdbx_strand_id
1 'polypeptide(L)'
;TARSRGLGDVYKRQMQTSTTRGFDTIVSGTTGDYSKTKDSDVVVITSGMPRKPGMSRSELIGINAKIVQSVTSSVLEYSKNPVIVVVSNPMDTMTYLTIKTCGLDKKRIIGMGGALDSSRFKTYISKALKKPANDIHGMVIGGHGDKTMIPLSRFASYNGLPISNFLKSGEIEDVVSSTMVGGATLTKLLGTSAWYAPGAAISFLVESILNDSKRIIPCSVYLDGEYGQSDLCIGVPCIIGKNGVEEILDLKLNDDEKLKFKNSADSVREMNESLGQNL
;
A
#
# COMPACT_ATOMS: atom_id res chain seq x y z
N THR A 1 11.26 -24.67 10.04
CA THR A 1 9.98 -25.19 9.50
C THR A 1 8.96 -25.56 10.58
N ALA A 2 9.32 -26.35 11.61
CA ALA A 2 8.42 -26.68 12.74
C ALA A 2 8.03 -25.42 13.55
N ARG A 3 8.98 -24.48 13.72
CA ARG A 3 8.77 -23.23 14.44
C ARG A 3 7.82 -22.28 13.70
N SER A 4 7.85 -22.27 12.35
CA SER A 4 6.93 -21.47 11.54
C SER A 4 5.51 -22.04 11.52
N ARG A 5 5.36 -23.35 11.56
CA ARG A 5 4.05 -24.03 11.67
C ARG A 5 3.36 -23.72 13.00
N GLY A 6 4.10 -23.74 14.12
CA GLY A 6 3.56 -23.39 15.44
C GLY A 6 3.11 -21.93 15.54
N LEU A 7 3.86 -20.98 14.93
CA LEU A 7 3.47 -19.57 14.87
C LEU A 7 2.19 -19.37 14.05
N GLY A 8 2.06 -20.03 12.90
CA GLY A 8 0.85 -19.96 12.08
C GLY A 8 -0.40 -20.42 12.86
N ASP A 9 -0.32 -21.50 13.63
CA ASP A 9 -1.40 -21.99 14.47
C ASP A 9 -1.75 -21.01 15.61
N VAL A 10 -0.75 -20.36 16.21
CA VAL A 10 -0.98 -19.34 17.26
C VAL A 10 -1.76 -18.16 16.69
N TYR A 11 -1.33 -17.61 15.54
CA TYR A 11 -2.03 -16.49 14.89
C TYR A 11 -3.44 -16.87 14.47
N LYS A 12 -3.62 -18.04 13.87
CA LYS A 12 -4.94 -18.59 13.52
C LYS A 12 -5.87 -18.63 14.72
N ARG A 13 -5.41 -19.17 15.84
CA ARG A 13 -6.22 -19.27 17.08
C ARG A 13 -6.57 -17.88 17.63
N GLN A 14 -5.62 -16.95 17.63
CA GLN A 14 -5.88 -15.57 18.05
C GLN A 14 -6.94 -14.88 17.18
N MET A 15 -6.93 -15.10 15.87
CA MET A 15 -7.93 -14.53 14.96
C MET A 15 -9.30 -15.21 15.14
N GLN A 16 -9.33 -16.52 15.39
CA GLN A 16 -10.57 -17.26 15.64
C GLN A 16 -11.29 -16.84 16.93
N THR A 17 -10.57 -16.28 17.90
CA THR A 17 -11.16 -15.80 19.17
C THR A 17 -11.68 -14.36 19.10
N SER A 18 -11.62 -13.69 17.94
CA SER A 18 -12.12 -12.31 17.75
C SER A 18 -13.64 -12.20 17.54
N THR A 19 -14.40 -13.23 17.90
CA THR A 19 -15.89 -13.29 17.84
C THR A 19 -16.60 -12.23 18.70
N THR A 20 -15.89 -11.62 19.66
CA THR A 20 -16.40 -10.48 20.48
C THR A 20 -16.86 -9.28 19.64
N ARG A 21 -16.50 -9.20 18.36
CA ARG A 21 -16.97 -8.18 17.41
C ARG A 21 -18.21 -8.57 16.63
N GLY A 22 -18.83 -9.74 16.93
CA GLY A 22 -20.03 -10.20 16.25
C GLY A 22 -19.82 -10.77 14.85
N PHE A 23 -18.60 -11.17 14.50
CA PHE A 23 -18.29 -11.81 13.23
C PHE A 23 -17.96 -13.28 13.43
N ASP A 24 -18.65 -14.17 12.73
CA ASP A 24 -18.27 -15.57 12.58
C ASP A 24 -17.25 -15.72 11.45
N THR A 25 -15.97 -15.54 11.80
CA THR A 25 -14.89 -15.65 10.82
C THR A 25 -14.26 -17.03 10.86
N ILE A 26 -14.31 -17.75 9.75
CA ILE A 26 -13.55 -18.99 9.58
C ILE A 26 -12.15 -18.65 9.12
N VAL A 27 -11.15 -18.94 9.95
CA VAL A 27 -9.73 -18.76 9.62
C VAL A 27 -9.07 -20.11 9.45
N SER A 28 -8.48 -20.34 8.30
CA SER A 28 -7.67 -21.52 8.01
C SER A 28 -6.25 -21.12 7.65
N GLY A 29 -5.29 -21.99 7.94
CA GLY A 29 -3.88 -21.80 7.57
C GLY A 29 -3.34 -23.04 6.88
N THR A 30 -2.44 -22.82 5.92
CA THR A 30 -1.74 -23.91 5.21
C THR A 30 -0.30 -23.51 4.90
N THR A 31 0.55 -24.48 4.60
CA THR A 31 1.92 -24.26 4.14
C THR A 31 2.14 -25.05 2.86
N GLY A 32 2.40 -24.32 1.76
CA GLY A 32 2.69 -24.91 0.46
C GLY A 32 1.49 -25.51 -0.30
N ASP A 33 0.28 -25.45 0.28
CA ASP A 33 -0.96 -25.89 -0.38
C ASP A 33 -1.82 -24.67 -0.78
N TYR A 34 -1.67 -24.21 -2.00
CA TYR A 34 -2.43 -23.09 -2.55
C TYR A 34 -3.86 -23.44 -2.95
N SER A 35 -4.27 -24.74 -2.94
CA SER A 35 -5.65 -25.12 -3.20
C SER A 35 -6.65 -24.46 -2.24
N LYS A 36 -6.18 -24.07 -1.05
CA LYS A 36 -6.96 -23.35 -0.04
C LYS A 36 -7.28 -21.91 -0.42
N THR A 37 -6.62 -21.37 -1.46
CA THR A 37 -6.94 -20.05 -1.99
C THR A 37 -8.00 -20.08 -3.11
N LYS A 38 -8.59 -21.26 -3.36
CA LYS A 38 -9.56 -21.45 -4.43
C LYS A 38 -10.71 -20.43 -4.31
N ASP A 39 -11.04 -19.83 -5.46
CA ASP A 39 -12.16 -18.89 -5.62
C ASP A 39 -12.12 -17.69 -4.67
N SER A 40 -10.90 -17.21 -4.32
CA SER A 40 -10.73 -15.99 -3.52
C SER A 40 -11.20 -14.76 -4.26
N ASP A 41 -12.01 -13.91 -3.61
CA ASP A 41 -12.43 -12.60 -4.12
C ASP A 41 -11.28 -11.59 -4.05
N VAL A 42 -10.52 -11.63 -2.95
CA VAL A 42 -9.37 -10.74 -2.70
C VAL A 42 -8.17 -11.56 -2.22
N VAL A 43 -7.02 -11.28 -2.79
CA VAL A 43 -5.73 -11.87 -2.42
C VAL A 43 -4.79 -10.77 -1.94
N VAL A 44 -4.21 -10.93 -0.76
CA VAL A 44 -3.24 -9.99 -0.21
C VAL A 44 -1.85 -10.62 -0.21
N ILE A 45 -0.90 -10.03 -0.94
CA ILE A 45 0.47 -10.51 -1.05
C ILE A 45 1.36 -9.69 -0.13
N THR A 46 1.78 -10.30 0.98
CA THR A 46 2.70 -9.70 1.96
C THR A 46 4.06 -10.38 1.96
N SER A 47 4.23 -11.40 1.13
CA SER A 47 5.45 -12.22 1.07
C SER A 47 6.63 -11.42 0.53
N GLY A 48 7.78 -11.59 1.16
CA GLY A 48 9.01 -10.94 0.76
C GLY A 48 10.09 -11.05 1.82
N MET A 49 11.32 -10.81 1.43
CA MET A 49 12.46 -10.76 2.33
C MET A 49 12.68 -9.33 2.81
N PRO A 50 12.88 -9.10 4.12
CA PRO A 50 13.34 -7.80 4.60
C PRO A 50 14.79 -7.55 4.17
N ARG A 51 15.14 -6.28 3.97
CA ARG A 51 16.51 -5.90 3.62
C ARG A 51 17.48 -6.29 4.73
N LYS A 52 18.51 -7.03 4.39
CA LYS A 52 19.59 -7.42 5.32
C LYS A 52 20.73 -6.39 5.28
N PRO A 53 21.52 -6.26 6.36
CA PRO A 53 22.74 -5.44 6.32
C PRO A 53 23.67 -5.90 5.17
N GLY A 54 24.19 -4.94 4.40
CA GLY A 54 25.07 -5.21 3.25
C GLY A 54 24.35 -5.57 1.95
N MET A 55 23.04 -5.84 1.97
CA MET A 55 22.28 -6.14 0.76
C MET A 55 22.01 -4.85 -0.04
N SER A 56 22.31 -4.89 -1.33
CA SER A 56 21.97 -3.81 -2.27
C SER A 56 20.45 -3.74 -2.48
N ARG A 57 19.96 -2.59 -2.99
CA ARG A 57 18.55 -2.44 -3.35
C ARG A 57 18.17 -3.38 -4.51
N SER A 58 19.03 -3.49 -5.50
CA SER A 58 18.80 -4.34 -6.68
C SER A 58 18.72 -5.83 -6.31
N GLU A 59 19.59 -6.31 -5.42
CA GLU A 59 19.51 -7.70 -4.90
C GLU A 59 18.18 -7.96 -4.19
N LEU A 60 17.73 -7.03 -3.35
CA LEU A 60 16.45 -7.15 -2.66
C LEU A 60 15.28 -7.22 -3.65
N ILE A 61 15.29 -6.35 -4.67
CA ILE A 61 14.27 -6.32 -5.73
C ILE A 61 14.23 -7.66 -6.45
N GLY A 62 15.38 -8.19 -6.89
CA GLY A 62 15.46 -9.47 -7.61
C GLY A 62 14.98 -10.67 -6.78
N ILE A 63 15.27 -10.69 -5.48
CA ILE A 63 14.76 -11.74 -4.57
C ILE A 63 13.25 -11.63 -4.41
N ASN A 64 12.75 -10.45 -4.10
CA ASN A 64 11.33 -10.23 -3.86
C ASN A 64 10.50 -10.38 -5.13
N ALA A 65 11.03 -10.04 -6.30
CA ALA A 65 10.40 -10.28 -7.58
C ALA A 65 10.06 -11.76 -7.78
N LYS A 66 11.05 -12.65 -7.59
CA LYS A 66 10.84 -14.10 -7.69
C LYS A 66 9.81 -14.63 -6.69
N ILE A 67 9.82 -14.12 -5.46
CA ILE A 67 8.86 -14.52 -4.42
C ILE A 67 7.45 -14.09 -4.82
N VAL A 68 7.26 -12.83 -5.20
CA VAL A 68 5.95 -12.28 -5.58
C VAL A 68 5.39 -12.97 -6.81
N GLN A 69 6.20 -13.19 -7.84
CA GLN A 69 5.79 -13.92 -9.04
C GLN A 69 5.36 -15.35 -8.70
N SER A 70 6.16 -16.09 -7.93
CA SER A 70 5.85 -17.48 -7.54
C SER A 70 4.55 -17.54 -6.76
N VAL A 71 4.35 -16.68 -5.77
CA VAL A 71 3.13 -16.65 -4.97
C VAL A 71 1.92 -16.28 -5.83
N THR A 72 2.04 -15.25 -6.69
CA THR A 72 0.96 -14.80 -7.58
C THR A 72 0.56 -15.93 -8.53
N SER A 73 1.51 -16.57 -9.19
CA SER A 73 1.23 -17.68 -10.11
C SER A 73 0.54 -18.84 -9.40
N SER A 74 1.04 -19.23 -8.23
CA SER A 74 0.44 -20.34 -7.46
C SER A 74 -0.99 -20.03 -7.00
N VAL A 75 -1.29 -18.80 -6.62
CA VAL A 75 -2.66 -18.40 -6.27
C VAL A 75 -3.57 -18.42 -7.51
N LEU A 76 -3.11 -17.94 -8.66
CA LEU A 76 -3.90 -17.85 -9.89
C LEU A 76 -4.21 -19.21 -10.53
N GLU A 77 -3.53 -20.27 -10.12
CA GLU A 77 -3.94 -21.65 -10.48
C GLU A 77 -5.33 -21.97 -9.93
N TYR A 78 -5.68 -21.45 -8.74
CA TYR A 78 -6.91 -21.77 -8.01
C TYR A 78 -7.92 -20.61 -7.98
N SER A 79 -7.49 -19.37 -8.09
CA SER A 79 -8.34 -18.17 -8.10
C SER A 79 -8.16 -17.42 -9.41
N LYS A 80 -9.15 -17.51 -10.31
CA LYS A 80 -8.99 -17.06 -11.71
C LYS A 80 -9.09 -15.54 -11.91
N ASN A 81 -9.80 -14.85 -11.04
CA ASN A 81 -10.07 -13.42 -11.22
C ASN A 81 -10.17 -12.62 -9.90
N PRO A 82 -9.24 -12.81 -8.95
CA PRO A 82 -9.26 -12.07 -7.69
C PRO A 82 -8.87 -10.60 -7.89
N VAL A 83 -9.19 -9.75 -6.91
CA VAL A 83 -8.49 -8.49 -6.75
C VAL A 83 -7.21 -8.76 -5.94
N ILE A 84 -6.06 -8.38 -6.46
CA ILE A 84 -4.76 -8.58 -5.79
C ILE A 84 -4.32 -7.28 -5.12
N VAL A 85 -4.08 -7.33 -3.81
CA VAL A 85 -3.50 -6.24 -3.02
C VAL A 85 -2.05 -6.57 -2.72
N VAL A 86 -1.13 -5.81 -3.30
CA VAL A 86 0.32 -5.98 -3.11
C VAL A 86 0.79 -5.11 -1.95
N VAL A 87 1.50 -5.73 -1.01
CA VAL A 87 2.08 -5.09 0.18
C VAL A 87 3.59 -5.28 0.24
N SER A 88 4.10 -6.25 -0.51
CA SER A 88 5.52 -6.60 -0.58
C SER A 88 6.38 -5.44 -1.08
N ASN A 89 7.50 -5.17 -0.40
CA ASN A 89 8.40 -4.06 -0.75
C ASN A 89 9.55 -4.48 -1.69
N PRO A 90 10.00 -3.56 -2.58
CA PRO A 90 9.49 -2.20 -2.83
C PRO A 90 8.10 -2.24 -3.48
N MET A 91 7.12 -1.66 -2.82
CA MET A 91 5.70 -1.93 -3.10
C MET A 91 5.28 -1.50 -4.52
N ASP A 92 5.65 -0.31 -4.97
CA ASP A 92 5.32 0.17 -6.31
C ASP A 92 5.91 -0.73 -7.40
N THR A 93 7.18 -1.13 -7.23
CA THR A 93 7.90 -2.03 -8.13
C THR A 93 7.30 -3.44 -8.13
N MET A 94 6.92 -3.97 -6.96
CA MET A 94 6.27 -5.29 -6.87
C MET A 94 4.85 -5.28 -7.45
N THR A 95 4.11 -4.16 -7.32
CA THR A 95 2.82 -3.97 -7.96
C THR A 95 2.96 -3.94 -9.48
N TYR A 96 3.93 -3.19 -9.99
CA TYR A 96 4.25 -3.13 -11.43
C TYR A 96 4.62 -4.52 -11.98
N LEU A 97 5.51 -5.24 -11.30
CA LEU A 97 5.88 -6.61 -11.65
C LEU A 97 4.67 -7.53 -11.73
N THR A 98 3.79 -7.46 -10.72
CA THR A 98 2.58 -8.30 -10.66
C THR A 98 1.70 -8.03 -11.88
N ILE A 99 1.48 -6.76 -12.26
CA ILE A 99 0.69 -6.39 -13.43
C ILE A 99 1.32 -6.93 -14.72
N LYS A 100 2.64 -6.83 -14.87
CA LYS A 100 3.33 -7.27 -16.07
C LYS A 100 3.35 -8.80 -16.24
N THR A 101 3.22 -9.56 -15.16
CA THR A 101 3.50 -11.00 -15.20
C THR A 101 2.29 -11.89 -14.91
N CYS A 102 1.21 -11.38 -14.32
CA CYS A 102 0.10 -12.24 -13.88
C CYS A 102 -1.03 -12.44 -14.90
N GLY A 103 -1.10 -11.60 -15.94
CA GLY A 103 -2.13 -11.70 -16.98
C GLY A 103 -3.54 -11.25 -16.58
N LEU A 104 -3.72 -10.70 -15.38
CA LEU A 104 -5.00 -10.09 -14.96
C LEU A 104 -5.15 -8.66 -15.50
N ASP A 105 -6.38 -8.18 -15.53
CA ASP A 105 -6.66 -6.76 -15.78
C ASP A 105 -5.92 -5.90 -14.75
N LYS A 106 -5.20 -4.88 -15.23
CA LYS A 106 -4.43 -3.93 -14.39
C LYS A 106 -5.29 -3.28 -13.29
N LYS A 107 -6.58 -3.13 -13.50
CA LYS A 107 -7.52 -2.58 -12.52
C LYS A 107 -7.71 -3.48 -11.29
N ARG A 108 -7.41 -4.76 -11.41
CA ARG A 108 -7.53 -5.74 -10.33
C ARG A 108 -6.28 -5.86 -9.47
N ILE A 109 -5.24 -5.07 -9.74
CA ILE A 109 -3.97 -5.13 -9.02
C ILE A 109 -3.68 -3.78 -8.40
N ILE A 110 -3.55 -3.76 -7.07
CA ILE A 110 -3.49 -2.55 -6.24
C ILE A 110 -2.32 -2.67 -5.27
N GLY A 111 -1.48 -1.66 -5.21
CA GLY A 111 -0.47 -1.53 -4.14
C GLY A 111 -0.99 -0.69 -2.98
N MET A 112 -0.89 -1.18 -1.75
CA MET A 112 -1.55 -0.61 -0.56
C MET A 112 -0.82 0.63 0.02
N GLY A 113 0.23 1.18 -0.56
CA GLY A 113 1.09 2.22 0.05
C GLY A 113 0.36 3.47 0.53
N GLY A 114 -0.32 4.17 -0.39
CA GLY A 114 -0.92 5.47 -0.11
C GLY A 114 -2.01 5.46 0.97
N ALA A 115 -2.75 4.36 1.12
CA ALA A 115 -3.73 4.19 2.21
C ALA A 115 -3.05 4.28 3.59
N LEU A 116 -1.92 3.60 3.77
CA LEU A 116 -1.13 3.63 5.00
C LEU A 116 -0.48 5.00 5.22
N ASP A 117 0.13 5.58 4.19
CA ASP A 117 0.83 6.86 4.30
C ASP A 117 -0.14 8.01 4.60
N SER A 118 -1.34 7.99 4.00
CA SER A 118 -2.41 8.94 4.32
C SER A 118 -2.92 8.81 5.76
N SER A 119 -2.96 7.60 6.30
CA SER A 119 -3.32 7.38 7.71
C SER A 119 -2.27 7.97 8.66
N ARG A 120 -0.98 7.86 8.33
CA ARG A 120 0.11 8.53 9.07
C ARG A 120 -0.02 10.05 8.99
N PHE A 121 -0.25 10.58 7.78
CA PHE A 121 -0.41 12.01 7.56
C PHE A 121 -1.55 12.59 8.41
N LYS A 122 -2.74 11.96 8.39
CA LYS A 122 -3.87 12.35 9.24
C LYS A 122 -3.53 12.29 10.73
N THR A 123 -2.77 11.29 11.16
CA THR A 123 -2.33 11.17 12.55
C THR A 123 -1.40 12.31 12.96
N TYR A 124 -0.46 12.72 12.11
CA TYR A 124 0.43 13.85 12.43
C TYR A 124 -0.31 15.19 12.40
N ILE A 125 -1.25 15.39 11.47
CA ILE A 125 -2.15 16.56 11.51
C ILE A 125 -2.98 16.58 12.81
N SER A 126 -3.55 15.44 13.21
CA SER A 126 -4.30 15.29 14.45
C SER A 126 -3.49 15.70 15.68
N LYS A 127 -2.23 15.27 15.75
CA LYS A 127 -1.31 15.65 16.83
C LYS A 127 -0.99 17.14 16.84
N ALA A 128 -0.72 17.73 15.68
CA ALA A 128 -0.43 19.16 15.55
C ALA A 128 -1.64 20.01 15.94
N LEU A 129 -2.82 19.65 15.47
CA LEU A 129 -4.08 20.34 15.78
C LEU A 129 -4.62 20.05 17.20
N LYS A 130 -4.19 18.95 17.84
CA LYS A 130 -4.79 18.40 19.06
C LYS A 130 -6.29 18.15 18.88
N LYS A 131 -6.66 17.57 17.74
CA LYS A 131 -8.03 17.27 17.33
C LYS A 131 -8.19 15.80 16.94
N PRO A 132 -9.42 15.23 16.97
CA PRO A 132 -9.66 13.84 16.61
C PRO A 132 -9.23 13.52 15.18
N ALA A 133 -8.51 12.42 14.99
CA ALA A 133 -8.01 12.00 13.66
C ALA A 133 -9.15 11.62 12.69
N ASN A 134 -10.32 11.21 13.21
CA ASN A 134 -11.47 10.86 12.38
C ASN A 134 -12.08 12.05 11.64
N ASP A 135 -11.88 13.27 12.16
CA ASP A 135 -12.38 14.51 11.56
C ASP A 135 -11.38 15.12 10.59
N ILE A 136 -10.23 14.47 10.39
CA ILE A 136 -9.16 14.96 9.52
C ILE A 136 -9.19 14.20 8.20
N HIS A 137 -9.20 14.98 7.13
CA HIS A 137 -9.01 14.49 5.77
C HIS A 137 -7.62 14.88 5.29
N GLY A 138 -6.94 13.96 4.66
CA GLY A 138 -5.59 14.16 4.11
C GLY A 138 -5.18 12.97 3.28
N MET A 139 -4.37 13.23 2.27
CA MET A 139 -3.99 12.21 1.31
C MET A 139 -2.49 12.35 0.97
N VAL A 140 -1.87 11.20 0.74
CA VAL A 140 -0.49 11.09 0.28
C VAL A 140 -0.50 10.39 -1.07
N ILE A 141 0.17 10.98 -2.04
CA ILE A 141 0.39 10.43 -3.38
C ILE A 141 1.89 10.19 -3.63
N GLY A 142 2.24 9.73 -4.82
CA GLY A 142 3.63 9.42 -5.16
C GLY A 142 4.05 8.01 -4.77
N GLY A 143 5.33 7.69 -4.92
CA GLY A 143 5.88 6.38 -4.57
C GLY A 143 5.88 6.12 -3.07
N HIS A 144 5.75 4.85 -2.68
CA HIS A 144 5.75 4.42 -1.27
C HIS A 144 7.17 4.32 -0.70
N GLY A 145 7.82 5.46 -0.53
CA GLY A 145 9.16 5.57 0.04
C GLY A 145 9.40 6.92 0.67
N ASP A 146 10.30 6.98 1.66
CA ASP A 146 10.53 8.18 2.49
C ASP A 146 10.86 9.45 1.68
N LYS A 147 11.41 9.30 0.48
CA LYS A 147 11.79 10.42 -0.41
C LYS A 147 10.84 10.60 -1.59
N THR A 148 9.90 9.69 -1.78
CA THR A 148 9.04 9.65 -2.98
C THR A 148 7.57 9.92 -2.67
N MET A 149 7.15 9.78 -1.42
CA MET A 149 5.78 10.14 -1.03
C MET A 149 5.57 11.65 -0.97
N ILE A 150 4.37 12.08 -1.30
CA ILE A 150 3.98 13.50 -1.40
C ILE A 150 2.72 13.71 -0.57
N PRO A 151 2.84 14.10 0.72
CA PRO A 151 1.69 14.50 1.50
C PRO A 151 1.08 15.79 0.94
N LEU A 152 -0.16 15.75 0.49
CA LEU A 152 -0.84 16.88 -0.14
C LEU A 152 -1.48 17.78 0.92
N SER A 153 -0.69 18.65 1.56
CA SER A 153 -1.15 19.54 2.62
C SER A 153 -2.23 20.53 2.15
N ARG A 154 -2.18 20.93 0.90
CA ARG A 154 -3.17 21.83 0.29
C ARG A 154 -4.58 21.20 0.21
N PHE A 155 -4.67 19.88 0.11
CA PHE A 155 -5.93 19.12 0.12
C PHE A 155 -6.31 18.63 1.52
N ALA A 156 -5.48 18.88 2.53
CA ALA A 156 -5.78 18.43 3.88
C ALA A 156 -6.75 19.39 4.58
N SER A 157 -7.71 18.81 5.32
CA SER A 157 -8.74 19.58 6.02
C SER A 157 -9.10 18.96 7.37
N TYR A 158 -9.61 19.80 8.26
CA TYR A 158 -10.29 19.42 9.48
C TYR A 158 -11.76 19.78 9.34
N ASN A 159 -12.65 18.79 9.29
CA ASN A 159 -14.08 18.95 9.04
C ASN A 159 -14.40 19.88 7.86
N GLY A 160 -13.68 19.73 6.74
CA GLY A 160 -13.86 20.51 5.51
C GLY A 160 -13.16 21.87 5.48
N LEU A 161 -12.59 22.33 6.59
CA LEU A 161 -11.80 23.57 6.62
C LEU A 161 -10.31 23.24 6.37
N PRO A 162 -9.63 23.95 5.45
CA PRO A 162 -8.22 23.75 5.18
C PRO A 162 -7.36 23.80 6.45
N ILE A 163 -6.38 22.90 6.59
CA ILE A 163 -5.50 22.89 7.77
C ILE A 163 -4.68 24.18 7.93
N SER A 164 -4.46 24.92 6.84
CA SER A 164 -3.82 26.24 6.85
C SER A 164 -4.58 27.31 7.65
N ASN A 165 -5.86 27.10 7.96
CA ASN A 165 -6.63 27.95 8.84
C ASN A 165 -6.25 27.76 10.32
N PHE A 166 -5.56 26.67 10.67
CA PHE A 166 -5.27 26.26 12.03
C PHE A 166 -3.78 26.14 12.32
N LEU A 167 -2.97 25.80 11.31
CA LEU A 167 -1.54 25.56 11.42
C LEU A 167 -0.76 26.59 10.59
N LYS A 168 0.36 27.05 11.12
CA LYS A 168 1.32 27.90 10.40
C LYS A 168 2.11 27.05 9.39
N SER A 169 2.75 27.72 8.42
CA SER A 169 3.53 27.02 7.35
C SER A 169 4.58 26.06 7.94
N GLY A 170 5.38 26.49 8.91
CA GLY A 170 6.38 25.63 9.54
C GLY A 170 5.79 24.40 10.24
N GLU A 171 4.62 24.51 10.89
CA GLU A 171 3.95 23.38 11.53
C GLU A 171 3.42 22.38 10.47
N ILE A 172 2.97 22.88 9.31
CA ILE A 172 2.57 22.04 8.17
C ILE A 172 3.79 21.30 7.59
N GLU A 173 4.92 21.99 7.46
CA GLU A 173 6.18 21.41 6.99
C GLU A 173 6.69 20.31 7.93
N ASP A 174 6.59 20.50 9.25
CA ASP A 174 6.92 19.51 10.26
C ASP A 174 6.01 18.26 10.15
N VAL A 175 4.71 18.46 9.93
CA VAL A 175 3.75 17.38 9.69
C VAL A 175 4.09 16.60 8.43
N VAL A 176 4.38 17.27 7.33
CA VAL A 176 4.80 16.65 6.05
C VAL A 176 6.07 15.84 6.25
N SER A 177 7.11 16.44 6.84
CA SER A 177 8.40 15.78 7.09
C SER A 177 8.25 14.55 7.99
N SER A 178 7.49 14.67 9.08
CA SER A 178 7.19 13.55 9.99
C SER A 178 6.45 12.42 9.30
N THR A 179 5.54 12.75 8.37
CA THR A 179 4.82 11.75 7.56
C THR A 179 5.80 10.96 6.69
N MET A 180 6.68 11.64 5.99
CA MET A 180 7.63 11.03 5.06
C MET A 180 8.58 10.04 5.77
N VAL A 181 9.10 10.38 6.94
CA VAL A 181 10.04 9.52 7.68
C VAL A 181 9.37 8.53 8.65
N GLY A 182 8.06 8.57 8.79
CA GLY A 182 7.33 7.80 9.80
C GLY A 182 7.52 6.28 9.69
N GLY A 183 7.63 5.76 8.47
CA GLY A 183 7.90 4.34 8.22
C GLY A 183 9.30 3.91 8.65
N ALA A 184 10.32 4.66 8.23
CA ALA A 184 11.71 4.40 8.60
C ALA A 184 11.93 4.52 10.11
N THR A 185 11.34 5.54 10.75
CA THR A 185 11.41 5.73 12.21
C THR A 185 10.85 4.51 12.94
N LEU A 186 9.68 4.01 12.54
CA LEU A 186 9.05 2.85 13.17
C LEU A 186 9.89 1.58 12.97
N THR A 187 10.39 1.36 11.76
CA THR A 187 11.26 0.23 11.43
C THR A 187 12.54 0.25 12.29
N LYS A 188 13.13 1.44 12.48
CA LYS A 188 14.32 1.60 13.35
C LYS A 188 14.02 1.26 14.81
N LEU A 189 12.85 1.66 15.32
CA LEU A 189 12.44 1.37 16.71
C LEU A 189 12.10 -0.10 16.94
N LEU A 190 11.48 -0.76 15.95
CA LEU A 190 11.06 -2.15 16.05
C LEU A 190 12.18 -3.15 15.68
N GLY A 191 13.21 -2.72 14.95
CA GLY A 191 14.23 -3.61 14.36
C GLY A 191 13.69 -4.46 13.19
N THR A 192 12.44 -4.24 12.78
CA THR A 192 11.77 -4.93 11.67
C THR A 192 10.68 -4.06 11.08
N SER A 193 10.08 -4.50 9.96
CA SER A 193 8.92 -3.83 9.37
C SER A 193 7.72 -3.83 10.33
N ALA A 194 6.96 -2.75 10.35
CA ALA A 194 5.70 -2.68 11.09
C ALA A 194 4.66 -3.63 10.52
N TRP A 195 3.74 -4.12 11.34
CA TRP A 195 2.63 -4.98 10.92
C TRP A 195 1.25 -4.49 11.35
N TYR A 196 1.07 -3.83 12.50
CA TYR A 196 -0.25 -3.39 12.96
C TYR A 196 -0.89 -2.34 12.05
N ALA A 197 -0.17 -1.25 11.75
CA ALA A 197 -0.68 -0.20 10.88
C ALA A 197 -0.87 -0.67 9.43
N PRO A 198 0.07 -1.42 8.82
CA PRO A 198 -0.17 -2.07 7.54
C PRO A 198 -1.38 -3.01 7.56
N GLY A 199 -1.54 -3.82 8.60
CA GLY A 199 -2.70 -4.71 8.75
C GLY A 199 -4.02 -3.95 8.79
N ALA A 200 -4.08 -2.83 9.51
CA ALA A 200 -5.26 -1.96 9.54
C ALA A 200 -5.56 -1.32 8.17
N ALA A 201 -4.53 -0.85 7.46
CA ALA A 201 -4.69 -0.28 6.12
C ALA A 201 -5.14 -1.33 5.09
N ILE A 202 -4.61 -2.56 5.17
CA ILE A 202 -5.05 -3.70 4.37
C ILE A 202 -6.53 -4.00 4.65
N SER A 203 -6.91 -4.11 5.93
CA SER A 203 -8.29 -4.39 6.34
C SER A 203 -9.25 -3.35 5.77
N PHE A 204 -8.90 -2.07 5.87
CA PHE A 204 -9.69 -0.97 5.30
C PHE A 204 -9.85 -1.06 3.79
N LEU A 205 -8.78 -1.42 3.06
CA LEU A 205 -8.82 -1.57 1.61
C LEU A 205 -9.64 -2.80 1.20
N VAL A 206 -9.43 -3.95 1.85
CA VAL A 206 -10.17 -5.19 1.60
C VAL A 206 -11.66 -5.00 1.90
N GLU A 207 -12.00 -4.37 3.02
CA GLU A 207 -13.39 -4.01 3.36
C GLU A 207 -14.02 -3.14 2.25
N SER A 208 -13.27 -2.17 1.73
CA SER A 208 -13.76 -1.29 0.67
C SER A 208 -14.04 -2.04 -0.64
N ILE A 209 -13.23 -3.04 -0.96
CA ILE A 209 -13.43 -3.92 -2.13
C ILE A 209 -14.65 -4.82 -1.92
N LEU A 210 -14.69 -5.56 -0.81
CA LEU A 210 -15.73 -6.55 -0.55
C LEU A 210 -17.13 -5.93 -0.41
N ASN A 211 -17.22 -4.72 0.17
CA ASN A 211 -18.48 -3.99 0.33
C ASN A 211 -18.80 -3.07 -0.86
N ASP A 212 -18.03 -3.09 -1.94
CA ASP A 212 -18.19 -2.21 -3.09
C ASP A 212 -18.37 -0.72 -2.72
N SER A 213 -17.57 -0.25 -1.76
CA SER A 213 -17.81 1.00 -1.02
C SER A 213 -17.58 2.27 -1.85
N LYS A 214 -16.96 2.19 -3.02
CA LYS A 214 -16.61 3.32 -3.91
C LYS A 214 -15.85 4.45 -3.19
N ARG A 215 -15.03 4.08 -2.20
CA ARG A 215 -14.22 5.06 -1.45
C ARG A 215 -13.06 5.56 -2.29
N ILE A 216 -12.71 6.82 -2.09
CA ILE A 216 -11.47 7.39 -2.62
C ILE A 216 -10.33 6.97 -1.70
N ILE A 217 -9.44 6.15 -2.21
CA ILE A 217 -8.27 5.65 -1.45
C ILE A 217 -7.02 5.84 -2.31
N PRO A 218 -6.00 6.55 -1.84
CA PRO A 218 -4.72 6.60 -2.54
C PRO A 218 -4.06 5.21 -2.55
N CYS A 219 -3.82 4.70 -3.75
CA CYS A 219 -3.22 3.40 -3.99
C CYS A 219 -2.19 3.47 -5.10
N SER A 220 -1.19 2.61 -5.05
CA SER A 220 -0.27 2.41 -6.17
C SER A 220 -0.98 1.62 -7.26
N VAL A 221 -1.14 2.23 -8.42
CA VAL A 221 -1.86 1.65 -9.56
C VAL A 221 -1.11 1.95 -10.85
N TYR A 222 -1.33 1.15 -11.88
CA TYR A 222 -0.71 1.34 -13.17
C TYR A 222 -1.27 2.57 -13.88
N LEU A 223 -0.39 3.50 -14.22
CA LEU A 223 -0.72 4.69 -15.00
C LEU A 223 -0.47 4.47 -16.50
N ASP A 224 -1.36 4.99 -17.32
CA ASP A 224 -1.36 4.90 -18.77
C ASP A 224 -1.71 6.26 -19.42
N GLY A 225 -1.09 7.32 -18.90
CA GLY A 225 -1.31 8.72 -19.34
C GLY A 225 -1.72 9.64 -18.19
N GLU A 226 -2.30 9.10 -17.12
CA GLU A 226 -2.74 9.90 -15.98
C GLU A 226 -1.55 10.61 -15.34
N TYR A 227 -1.74 11.85 -14.88
CA TYR A 227 -0.69 12.71 -14.32
C TYR A 227 0.51 12.92 -15.27
N GLY A 228 0.31 12.71 -16.59
CA GLY A 228 1.40 12.76 -17.58
C GLY A 228 2.41 11.63 -17.44
N GLN A 229 2.03 10.51 -16.78
CA GLN A 229 2.89 9.36 -16.54
C GLN A 229 2.30 8.12 -17.21
N SER A 230 3.18 7.25 -17.70
CA SER A 230 2.80 5.96 -18.30
C SER A 230 3.82 4.89 -17.90
N ASP A 231 3.36 3.65 -17.96
CA ASP A 231 4.17 2.45 -17.75
C ASP A 231 4.90 2.40 -16.39
N LEU A 232 4.19 2.73 -15.34
CA LEU A 232 4.65 2.54 -13.96
C LEU A 232 3.45 2.40 -13.01
N CYS A 233 3.71 1.83 -11.83
CA CYS A 233 2.77 1.87 -10.71
C CYS A 233 3.24 2.92 -9.70
N ILE A 234 2.34 3.81 -9.30
CA ILE A 234 2.63 4.86 -8.33
C ILE A 234 1.32 5.27 -7.62
N GLY A 235 1.46 5.78 -6.40
CA GLY A 235 0.32 6.18 -5.57
C GLY A 235 -0.43 7.38 -6.12
N VAL A 236 -1.71 7.19 -6.43
CA VAL A 236 -2.65 8.24 -6.85
C VAL A 236 -4.02 7.96 -6.22
N PRO A 237 -4.91 8.96 -6.08
CA PRO A 237 -6.26 8.73 -5.57
C PRO A 237 -7.11 7.93 -6.57
N CYS A 238 -7.70 6.85 -6.07
CA CYS A 238 -8.51 5.93 -6.85
C CYS A 238 -9.87 5.72 -6.19
N ILE A 239 -10.92 5.57 -6.99
CA ILE A 239 -12.19 4.99 -6.54
C ILE A 239 -12.03 3.48 -6.51
N ILE A 240 -12.18 2.90 -5.31
CA ILE A 240 -12.01 1.47 -5.07
C ILE A 240 -13.38 0.83 -4.85
N GLY A 241 -13.67 -0.18 -5.66
CA GLY A 241 -14.89 -0.98 -5.58
C GLY A 241 -14.61 -2.47 -5.73
N LYS A 242 -15.67 -3.26 -5.90
CA LYS A 242 -15.61 -4.73 -5.95
C LYS A 242 -14.72 -5.30 -7.06
N ASN A 243 -14.48 -4.54 -8.12
CA ASN A 243 -13.62 -4.97 -9.23
C ASN A 243 -12.18 -4.45 -9.09
N GLY A 244 -11.83 -3.82 -7.97
CA GLY A 244 -10.55 -3.17 -7.74
C GLY A 244 -10.61 -1.66 -8.03
N VAL A 245 -9.72 -1.17 -8.87
CA VAL A 245 -9.67 0.25 -9.29
C VAL A 245 -10.75 0.51 -10.32
N GLU A 246 -11.72 1.33 -9.99
CA GLU A 246 -12.77 1.70 -10.94
C GLU A 246 -12.44 2.96 -11.72
N GLU A 247 -11.81 3.93 -11.04
CA GLU A 247 -11.43 5.20 -11.61
C GLU A 247 -10.16 5.71 -10.93
N ILE A 248 -9.26 6.31 -11.70
CA ILE A 248 -8.13 7.11 -11.21
C ILE A 248 -8.57 8.56 -11.27
N LEU A 249 -8.53 9.26 -10.13
CA LEU A 249 -8.95 10.66 -10.05
C LEU A 249 -7.79 11.59 -10.39
N ASP A 250 -7.98 12.45 -11.37
CA ASP A 250 -6.98 13.45 -11.75
C ASP A 250 -7.11 14.71 -10.86
N LEU A 251 -6.17 14.87 -9.94
CA LEU A 251 -6.11 16.06 -9.08
C LEU A 251 -5.46 17.22 -9.81
N LYS A 252 -6.02 18.41 -9.64
CA LYS A 252 -5.40 19.66 -10.11
C LYS A 252 -4.19 20.01 -9.23
N LEU A 253 -3.07 19.36 -9.49
CA LEU A 253 -1.81 19.64 -8.83
C LEU A 253 -1.27 21.00 -9.26
N ASN A 254 -0.69 21.77 -8.34
CA ASN A 254 0.08 22.96 -8.68
C ASN A 254 1.46 22.58 -9.23
N ASP A 255 2.24 23.56 -9.68
CA ASP A 255 3.51 23.28 -10.38
C ASP A 255 4.57 22.63 -9.47
N ASP A 256 4.61 22.99 -8.18
CA ASP A 256 5.49 22.34 -7.19
C ASP A 256 5.08 20.88 -6.97
N GLU A 257 3.79 20.61 -6.79
CA GLU A 257 3.26 19.26 -6.65
C GLU A 257 3.49 18.40 -7.89
N LYS A 258 3.33 18.97 -9.11
CA LYS A 258 3.64 18.30 -10.38
C LYS A 258 5.13 17.93 -10.48
N LEU A 259 6.01 18.88 -10.11
CA LEU A 259 7.45 18.62 -10.11
C LEU A 259 7.82 17.51 -9.12
N LYS A 260 7.28 17.55 -7.90
CA LYS A 260 7.47 16.50 -6.90
C LYS A 260 6.95 15.15 -7.41
N PHE A 261 5.79 15.13 -8.06
CA PHE A 261 5.21 13.90 -8.61
C PHE A 261 6.07 13.33 -9.74
N LYS A 262 6.56 14.17 -10.64
CA LYS A 262 7.50 13.76 -11.69
C LYS A 262 8.77 13.15 -11.08
N ASN A 263 9.41 13.81 -10.13
CA ASN A 263 10.62 13.30 -9.48
C ASN A 263 10.36 11.96 -8.75
N SER A 264 9.20 11.83 -8.13
CA SER A 264 8.75 10.59 -7.51
C SER A 264 8.59 9.47 -8.54
N ALA A 265 7.95 9.75 -9.68
CA ALA A 265 7.77 8.80 -10.77
C ALA A 265 9.11 8.36 -11.37
N ASP A 266 10.04 9.29 -11.56
CA ASP A 266 11.39 9.01 -12.06
C ASP A 266 12.14 8.06 -11.12
N SER A 267 12.04 8.28 -9.80
CA SER A 267 12.65 7.39 -8.80
C SER A 267 12.02 5.99 -8.78
N VAL A 268 10.71 5.87 -9.05
CA VAL A 268 10.05 4.56 -9.17
C VAL A 268 10.50 3.85 -10.45
N ARG A 269 10.67 4.57 -11.58
CA ARG A 269 11.20 3.98 -12.82
C ARG A 269 12.61 3.41 -12.64
N GLU A 270 13.51 4.17 -11.99
CA GLU A 270 14.85 3.68 -11.65
C GLU A 270 14.80 2.37 -10.84
N MET A 271 13.84 2.25 -9.93
CA MET A 271 13.65 0.99 -9.19
C MET A 271 13.12 -0.13 -10.09
N ASN A 272 12.22 0.17 -11.02
CA ASN A 272 11.69 -0.82 -11.96
C ASN A 272 12.76 -1.35 -12.93
N GLU A 273 13.75 -0.53 -13.33
CA GLU A 273 14.90 -0.96 -14.13
C GLU A 273 15.69 -2.10 -13.45
N SER A 274 15.70 -2.13 -12.11
CA SER A 274 16.33 -3.19 -11.33
C SER A 274 15.60 -4.54 -11.40
N LEU A 275 14.39 -4.59 -11.98
CA LEU A 275 13.67 -5.84 -12.22
C LEU A 275 14.38 -6.67 -13.31
N GLY A 276 14.94 -6.01 -14.34
CA GLY A 276 15.73 -6.64 -15.39
C GLY A 276 15.04 -7.87 -15.99
N GLN A 277 15.71 -9.03 -15.90
CA GLN A 277 15.19 -10.30 -16.44
C GLN A 277 13.98 -10.88 -15.70
N ASN A 278 13.49 -10.25 -14.63
CA ASN A 278 12.30 -10.70 -13.90
C ASN A 278 10.98 -10.17 -14.50
N LEU A 279 11.05 -9.40 -15.59
CA LEU A 279 9.89 -8.96 -16.39
C LEU A 279 9.71 -9.89 -17.63
#